data_bcc0ce6ed42d46f6d944b65e502c6ffa
#
_entry.id   bcc0ce6ed42d46f6d944b65e502c6ffa
#
_cell.length_a   1.000
_cell.length_b   1.000
_cell.length_c   1.000
_cell.angle_alpha   90.00
_cell.angle_beta   90.00
_cell.angle_gamma   90.00
#
_symmetry.space_group_name_H-M   'P 1'
#
loop_
_entity.id
_entity.type
_entity.pdbx_description
1 polymer ?
#
loop_
_entity_poly.entity_id
_entity_poly.type
_entity_poly.pdbx_seq_one_letter_code
_entity_poly.pdbx_strand_id
1 'polypeptide(L)' 'MTTTDSAPAFTQDQLADWKRYERVRVGGKWNMYDTGARLATGLSGDRYVFVMRNYVALQDAIAKATGEQL' A
#
# COMPACT_ATOMS: atom_id res chain seq x y z
N MET A 1 -5.92 25.66 5.57
CA MET A 1 -6.03 25.07 5.44
C MET A 1 -5.91 24.42 4.93
N THR A 2 -5.79 24.35 5.13
CA THR A 2 -5.74 23.66 4.82
C THR A 2 -5.67 22.81 4.38
N THR A 3 -5.69 22.75 4.41
CA THR A 3 -5.72 21.88 4.11
C THR A 3 -5.45 21.04 3.82
N THR A 4 -5.32 21.08 4.02
CA THR A 4 -5.12 20.30 3.87
C THR A 4 -5.06 19.52 3.74
N ASP A 5 -4.95 19.37 4.00
CA ASP A 5 -5.00 18.53 4.03
C ASP A 5 -5.36 17.78 3.77
N SER A 6 -5.44 18.02 3.87
CA SER A 6 -6.15 17.23 3.64
C SER A 6 -5.95 16.06 2.98
N ALA A 7 -5.15 15.86 2.52
CA ALA A 7 -4.91 14.63 1.94
C ALA A 7 -5.22 13.60 2.92
N PRO A 8 -5.84 12.58 2.50
CA PRO A 8 -6.13 11.51 3.37
C PRO A 8 -4.84 11.01 3.83
N ALA A 9 -4.61 11.23 5.00
CA ALA A 9 -3.42 10.71 5.56
C ALA A 9 -3.68 9.26 5.80
N PHE A 10 -2.92 8.44 5.17
CA PHE A 10 -2.91 7.03 5.49
C PHE A 10 -2.11 6.84 6.77
N THR A 11 -2.47 5.84 7.55
CA THR A 11 -1.73 5.54 8.76
C THR A 11 -0.40 4.87 8.42
N GLN A 12 0.50 4.87 9.38
CA GLN A 12 1.78 4.17 9.20
C GLN A 12 1.56 2.69 8.90
N ASP A 13 0.56 2.10 9.55
CA ASP A 13 0.25 0.69 9.28
C ASP A 13 -0.20 0.49 7.85
N GLN A 14 -1.00 1.41 7.32
CA GLN A 14 -1.46 1.28 5.95
C GLN A 14 -0.30 1.43 4.96
N LEU A 15 0.61 2.33 5.24
CA LEU A 15 1.78 2.49 4.40
C LEU A 15 2.67 1.25 4.46
N ALA A 16 2.82 0.68 5.64
CA ALA A 16 3.59 -0.55 5.80
C ALA A 16 2.93 -1.71 5.06
N ASP A 17 1.60 -1.76 5.09
CA ASP A 17 0.86 -2.79 4.37
C ASP A 17 1.12 -2.69 2.87
N TRP A 18 1.13 -1.48 2.33
CA TRP A 18 1.42 -1.28 0.92
C TRP A 18 2.81 -1.81 0.58
N LYS A 19 3.77 -1.58 1.47
CA LYS A 19 5.14 -2.04 1.22
C LYS A 19 5.21 -3.57 1.20
N ARG A 20 4.47 -4.23 2.07
CA ARG A 20 4.40 -5.69 2.06
C ARG A 20 3.75 -6.21 0.79
N TYR A 21 2.65 -5.58 0.40
CA TYR A 21 1.96 -5.95 -0.83
C TYR A 21 2.89 -5.79 -2.02
N GLU A 22 3.56 -4.65 -2.09
CA GLU A 22 4.42 -4.34 -3.22
C GLU A 22 5.59 -5.32 -3.31
N ARG A 23 6.14 -5.70 -2.19
CA ARG A 23 7.25 -6.66 -2.18
C ARG A 23 6.81 -7.99 -2.82
N VAL A 24 5.63 -8.45 -2.49
CA VAL A 24 5.12 -9.69 -3.05
C VAL A 24 4.80 -9.53 -4.53
N ARG A 25 4.22 -8.40 -4.88
CA ARG A 25 3.87 -8.13 -6.28
C ARG A 25 5.10 -8.07 -7.17
N VAL A 26 6.12 -7.35 -6.73
CA VAL A 26 7.33 -7.18 -7.51
C VAL A 26 8.09 -8.49 -7.65
N GLY A 27 7.98 -9.34 -6.65
CA GLY A 27 8.61 -10.66 -6.70
C GLY A 27 8.11 -11.52 -7.84
N GLY A 28 6.90 -11.26 -8.32
CA GLY A 28 6.42 -11.89 -9.55
C GLY A 28 6.01 -13.34 -9.42
N LYS A 29 5.98 -13.86 -8.21
CA LYS A 29 5.64 -15.26 -7.99
C LYS A 29 4.15 -15.53 -7.97
N TRP A 30 3.36 -14.52 -7.67
CA TRP A 30 1.97 -14.72 -7.36
C TRP A 30 1.07 -13.88 -8.26
N ASN A 31 -0.06 -14.45 -8.60
CA ASN A 31 -1.17 -13.63 -9.10
C ASN A 31 -1.74 -12.93 -7.88
N MET A 32 -1.77 -11.62 -7.90
CA MET A 32 -2.14 -10.85 -6.70
C MET A 32 -3.60 -11.01 -6.32
N TYR A 33 -4.40 -11.68 -7.15
CA TYR A 33 -5.78 -12.00 -6.79
C TYR A 33 -5.89 -13.35 -6.11
N ASP A 34 -4.80 -14.10 -5.99
CA ASP A 34 -4.81 -15.40 -5.35
C ASP A 34 -4.65 -15.28 -3.85
N THR A 35 -5.27 -16.20 -3.13
CA THR A 35 -5.11 -16.28 -1.69
C THR A 35 -3.66 -16.46 -1.29
N GLY A 36 -2.90 -17.19 -2.11
CA GLY A 36 -1.48 -17.39 -1.82
C GLY A 36 -0.70 -16.10 -1.75
N ALA A 37 -1.02 -15.16 -2.64
CA ALA A 37 -0.35 -13.86 -2.60
C ALA A 37 -0.66 -13.13 -1.30
N ARG A 38 -1.91 -13.15 -0.88
CA ARG A 38 -2.30 -12.50 0.36
C ARG A 38 -1.56 -13.12 1.54
N LEU A 39 -1.52 -14.43 1.58
CA LEU A 39 -0.82 -15.10 2.66
C LEU A 39 0.67 -14.74 2.67
N ALA A 40 1.25 -14.59 1.50
CA ALA A 40 2.66 -14.20 1.40
C ALA A 40 2.92 -12.82 1.96
N THR A 41 1.93 -11.91 1.88
CA THR A 41 2.09 -10.58 2.44
C THR A 41 1.94 -10.57 3.95
N GLY A 42 1.25 -11.54 4.50
CA GLY A 42 0.93 -11.56 5.92
C GLY A 42 -0.22 -10.67 6.32
N LEU A 43 -0.91 -10.08 5.34
CA LEU A 43 -2.02 -9.17 5.64
C LEU A 43 -3.31 -9.94 5.80
N SER A 44 -4.22 -9.40 6.63
CA SER A 44 -5.57 -9.94 6.69
C SER A 44 -6.28 -9.64 5.38
N GLY A 45 -7.42 -10.31 5.17
CA GLY A 45 -8.19 -10.08 3.96
C GLY A 45 -8.60 -8.64 3.79
N ASP A 46 -9.08 -8.02 4.86
CA ASP A 46 -9.54 -6.63 4.81
C ASP A 46 -8.40 -5.68 4.47
N ARG A 47 -7.26 -5.87 5.10
CA ARG A 47 -6.11 -5.00 4.87
C ARG A 47 -5.56 -5.20 3.45
N TYR A 48 -5.58 -6.44 2.99
CA TYR A 48 -5.12 -6.74 1.64
C TYR A 48 -6.00 -6.04 0.60
N VAL A 49 -7.31 -6.15 0.76
CA VAL A 49 -8.23 -5.51 -0.16
C VAL A 49 -8.09 -3.99 -0.10
N PHE A 50 -7.89 -3.44 1.09
CA PHE A 50 -7.69 -2.01 1.23
C PHE A 50 -6.49 -1.55 0.40
N VAL A 51 -5.38 -2.25 0.50
CA VAL A 51 -4.19 -1.89 -0.26
C VAL A 51 -4.45 -2.01 -1.75
N MET A 52 -5.11 -3.08 -2.15
CA MET A 52 -5.40 -3.30 -3.56
C MET A 52 -6.26 -2.18 -4.13
N ARG A 53 -7.28 -1.77 -3.40
CA ARG A 53 -8.18 -0.72 -3.85
C ARG A 53 -7.56 0.66 -3.84
N ASN A 54 -6.61 0.87 -2.97
CA ASN A 54 -6.00 2.19 -2.80
C ASN A 54 -4.54 2.21 -3.25
N TYR A 55 -4.18 1.28 -4.12
CA TYR A 55 -2.79 1.07 -4.50
C TYR A 55 -2.11 2.35 -4.97
N VAL A 56 -2.71 3.05 -5.92
CA VAL A 56 -2.10 4.25 -6.48
C VAL A 56 -2.04 5.36 -5.45
N ALA A 57 -3.09 5.52 -4.67
CA ALA A 57 -3.10 6.55 -3.65
C ALA A 57 -2.05 6.30 -2.57
N LEU A 58 -1.89 5.03 -2.19
CA LEU A 58 -0.86 4.67 -1.23
C LEU A 58 0.53 4.87 -1.80
N GLN A 59 0.72 4.49 -3.05
CA GLN A 59 1.99 4.70 -3.74
C GLN A 59 2.35 6.18 -3.75
N ASP A 60 1.39 7.03 -4.06
CA ASP A 60 1.59 8.46 -4.05
C ASP A 60 1.97 8.98 -2.67
N ALA A 61 1.28 8.51 -1.65
CA ALA A 61 1.56 8.96 -0.29
C ALA A 61 2.98 8.58 0.12
N ILE A 62 3.41 7.38 -0.25
CA ILE A 62 4.75 6.94 0.09
C ILE A 62 5.79 7.75 -0.69
N ALA A 63 5.53 8.00 -1.96
CA ALA A 63 6.45 8.80 -2.76
C ALA A 63 6.60 10.20 -2.20
N LYS A 64 5.50 10.79 -1.76
CA LYS A 64 5.55 12.13 -1.18
C LYS A 64 6.29 12.14 0.14
N ALA A 65 6.14 11.07 0.91
CA ALA A 65 6.80 11.00 2.21
C ALA A 65 8.30 10.82 2.08
N THR A 66 8.76 10.20 0.99
CA THR A 66 10.17 9.88 0.87
C THR A 66 10.86 10.56 -0.28
N GLY A 67 10.12 10.86 -1.32
CA GLY A 67 10.76 11.25 -2.56
C GLY A 67 10.67 12.69 -2.90
N GLU A 68 9.84 13.38 -2.21
CA GLU A 68 9.64 14.68 -2.64
C GLU A 68 10.80 15.48 -2.48
N GLN A 69 11.66 15.03 -1.71
CA GLN A 69 12.83 15.77 -1.61
C GLN A 69 13.58 15.72 -2.87
N LEU A 70 13.10 15.15 -3.79
CA LEU A 70 13.79 15.19 -5.02
C LEU A 70 14.06 16.57 -5.46
#